data_adb4e416797accc7ba5bf17ac1cb38b0
#
_entry.id   adb4e416797accc7ba5bf17ac1cb38b0
#
_cell.length_a   1.000
_cell.length_b   1.000
_cell.length_c   1.000
_cell.angle_alpha   90.00
_cell.angle_beta   90.00
_cell.angle_gamma   90.00
#
_symmetry.space_group_name_H-M   'P 1'
#
loop_
_entity.id
_entity.type
_entity.pdbx_description
1 polymer ?
#
loop_
_entity_poly.entity_id
_entity_poly.type
_entity_poly.pdbx_seq_one_letter_code
_entity_poly.pdbx_strand_id
1 'polypeptide(L)' 'MKHGVPIWEKVNLTLEEAAACFGVGQNRLRELTEDEQCKFVLFAGTRRLIKRRLFEQYLEQAYSI' A
#
# COMPACT_ATOMS: atom_id res chain seq x y z
N MET A 1 2.44 22.63 -0.05
CA MET A 1 2.31 22.11 -0.60
C MET A 1 1.70 21.76 -1.34
N LYS A 2 1.67 21.52 -1.70
CA LYS A 2 1.08 21.19 -2.36
C LYS A 2 0.92 20.16 -2.69
N HIS A 3 0.52 19.87 -2.73
CA HIS A 3 0.27 18.97 -3.00
C HIS A 3 -0.16 18.40 -3.95
N GLY A 4 -0.14 17.91 -3.98
CA GLY A 4 -1.03 17.72 -5.04
C GLY A 4 -0.77 16.64 -6.04
N VAL A 5 0.06 15.65 -5.74
CA VAL A 5 0.24 14.51 -6.65
C VAL A 5 -0.96 13.58 -6.51
N PRO A 6 -1.67 13.27 -7.63
CA PRO A 6 -2.77 12.33 -7.57
C PRO A 6 -2.31 10.95 -7.09
N ILE A 7 -3.21 10.22 -6.45
CA ILE A 7 -2.87 8.92 -5.87
C ILE A 7 -2.28 7.98 -6.92
N TRP A 8 -2.83 7.99 -8.14
CA TRP A 8 -2.37 7.06 -9.18
C TRP A 8 -0.96 7.39 -9.69
N GLU A 9 -0.43 8.56 -9.35
CA GLU A 9 0.92 8.94 -9.74
C GLU A 9 1.92 8.78 -8.59
N LYS A 10 1.44 8.47 -7.40
CA LYS A 10 2.32 8.31 -6.26
C LYS A 10 3.03 6.95 -6.32
N VAL A 11 4.31 6.95 -5.98
CA VAL A 11 5.07 5.72 -5.89
C VAL A 11 4.72 4.97 -4.60
N ASN A 12 4.56 5.72 -3.52
CA ASN A 12 4.22 5.14 -2.21
C ASN A 12 2.90 5.72 -1.73
N LEU A 13 2.07 4.87 -1.15
CA LEU A 13 0.75 5.26 -0.66
C LEU A 13 0.66 5.00 0.84
N THR A 14 -0.14 5.82 1.53
CA THR A 14 -0.50 5.49 2.91
C THR A 14 -1.46 4.30 2.89
N LEU A 15 -1.68 3.68 4.05
CA LEU A 15 -2.63 2.57 4.12
C LEU A 15 -4.02 3.02 3.66
N GLU A 16 -4.41 4.22 4.08
CA GLU A 16 -5.70 4.76 3.70
C GLU A 16 -5.81 4.97 2.20
N GLU A 17 -4.76 5.53 1.59
CA GLU A 17 -4.75 5.76 0.15
C GLU A 17 -4.77 4.44 -0.61
N ALA A 18 -4.00 3.46 -0.16
CA ALA A 18 -3.96 2.16 -0.82
C ALA A 18 -5.32 1.47 -0.70
N ALA A 19 -5.97 1.57 0.45
CA ALA A 19 -7.28 0.96 0.63
C ALA A 19 -8.27 1.55 -0.37
N ALA A 20 -8.26 2.87 -0.53
CA ALA A 20 -9.16 3.53 -1.46
C ALA A 20 -8.83 3.20 -2.91
N CYS A 21 -7.54 3.17 -3.24
CA CYS A 21 -7.09 2.96 -4.59
C CYS A 21 -7.36 1.54 -5.08
N PHE A 22 -7.15 0.55 -4.22
CA PHE A 22 -7.25 -0.85 -4.61
C PHE A 22 -8.51 -1.56 -4.11
N GLY A 23 -9.33 -0.85 -3.34
CA GLY A 23 -10.56 -1.45 -2.84
C GLY A 23 -10.35 -2.52 -1.79
N VAL A 24 -9.26 -2.45 -1.05
CA VAL A 24 -8.93 -3.39 0.00
C VAL A 24 -9.12 -2.71 1.35
N GLY A 25 -9.65 -3.43 2.34
CA GLY A 25 -9.86 -2.84 3.65
C GLY A 25 -8.56 -2.46 4.34
N GLN A 26 -8.57 -1.36 5.07
CA GLN A 26 -7.38 -0.89 5.78
C GLN A 26 -6.89 -1.90 6.81
N ASN A 27 -7.81 -2.57 7.50
CA ASN A 27 -7.43 -3.58 8.49
C ASN A 27 -6.69 -4.73 7.82
N ARG A 28 -7.15 -5.13 6.65
CA ARG A 28 -6.49 -6.20 5.90
C ARG A 28 -5.10 -5.78 5.46
N LEU A 29 -4.96 -4.54 4.98
CA LEU A 29 -3.65 -4.02 4.61
C LEU A 29 -2.72 -3.97 5.81
N ARG A 30 -3.24 -3.59 6.97
CA ARG A 30 -2.44 -3.55 8.18
C ARG A 30 -1.92 -4.93 8.52
N GLU A 31 -2.78 -5.96 8.44
CA GLU A 31 -2.37 -7.33 8.69
C GLU A 31 -1.28 -7.77 7.72
N LEU A 32 -1.46 -7.46 6.43
CA LEU A 32 -0.49 -7.86 5.42
C LEU A 32 0.87 -7.21 5.65
N THR A 33 0.87 -5.95 6.08
CA THR A 33 2.11 -5.22 6.26
C THR A 33 2.80 -5.53 7.59
N GLU A 34 2.15 -6.25 8.49
CA GLU A 34 2.77 -6.68 9.73
C GLU A 34 3.66 -7.90 9.53
N ASP A 35 3.51 -8.57 8.40
CA ASP A 35 4.33 -9.74 8.08
C ASP A 35 5.75 -9.26 7.76
N GLU A 36 6.74 -9.87 8.39
CA GLU A 36 8.13 -9.52 8.16
C GLU A 36 8.58 -9.77 6.73
N GLN A 37 7.89 -10.66 6.04
CA GLN A 37 8.22 -10.99 4.66
C GLN A 37 7.47 -10.15 3.66
N CYS A 38 6.69 -9.18 4.11
CA CYS A 38 5.95 -8.30 3.22
C CYS A 38 6.92 -7.45 2.41
N LYS A 39 6.82 -7.54 1.09
CA LYS A 39 7.75 -6.87 0.19
C LYS A 39 7.26 -5.52 -0.29
N PHE A 40 5.98 -5.23 -0.07
CA PHE A 40 5.40 -3.97 -0.56
C PHE A 40 5.22 -2.91 0.53
N VAL A 41 5.70 -3.16 1.73
CA VAL A 41 5.62 -2.18 2.81
C VAL A 41 6.93 -1.41 2.92
N LEU A 42 6.81 -0.12 3.22
CA LEU A 42 7.96 0.74 3.47
C LEU A 42 7.70 1.48 4.77
N PHE A 43 8.64 1.36 5.70
CA PHE A 43 8.55 2.08 6.97
C PHE A 43 9.38 3.36 6.86
N ALA A 44 8.71 4.49 7.01
CA ALA A 44 9.35 5.80 6.98
C ALA A 44 9.15 6.43 8.35
N GLY A 45 10.13 6.25 9.23
CA GLY A 45 9.98 6.66 10.62
C GLY A 45 8.90 5.83 11.29
N THR A 46 7.87 6.49 11.80
CA THR A 46 6.75 5.79 12.43
C THR A 46 5.62 5.52 11.44
N ARG A 47 5.79 5.92 10.19
CA ARG A 47 4.74 5.78 9.19
C ARG A 47 4.93 4.52 8.38
N ARG A 48 3.83 3.89 8.03
CA ARG A 48 3.81 2.69 7.21
C ARG A 48 3.23 3.06 5.85
N LEU A 49 4.00 2.81 4.80
CA LEU A 49 3.60 3.14 3.44
C LEU A 49 3.54 1.89 2.60
N ILE A 50 2.73 1.93 1.55
CA ILE A 50 2.60 0.81 0.61
C ILE A 50 3.33 1.20 -0.68
N LYS A 51 4.24 0.35 -1.12
CA LYS A 51 4.92 0.54 -2.40
C LYS A 51 3.94 0.12 -3.49
N ARG A 52 3.37 1.10 -4.18
CA ARG A 52 2.26 0.87 -5.09
C ARG A 52 2.55 -0.20 -6.14
N ARG A 53 3.69 -0.09 -6.80
CA ARG A 53 4.02 -1.02 -7.88
C ARG A 53 4.13 -2.47 -7.37
N LEU A 54 4.78 -2.65 -6.24
CA LEU A 54 4.94 -3.99 -5.69
C LEU A 54 3.61 -4.56 -5.20
N PHE A 55 2.75 -3.71 -4.67
CA PHE A 55 1.43 -4.15 -4.25
C PHE A 55 0.57 -4.52 -5.46
N GLU A 56 0.69 -3.78 -6.55
CA GLU A 56 -0.01 -4.14 -7.78
C GLU A 56 0.42 -5.52 -8.27
N GLN A 57 1.72 -5.81 -8.23
CA GLN A 57 2.23 -7.10 -8.62
C GLN A 57 1.72 -8.20 -7.70
N TYR A 58 1.67 -7.91 -6.40
CA TYR A 58 1.14 -8.86 -5.44
C TYR A 58 -0.32 -9.20 -5.75
N LEU A 59 -1.12 -8.19 -6.07
CA LEU A 59 -2.53 -8.40 -6.37
C LEU A 59 -2.73 -9.19 -7.65
N GLU A 60 -1.87 -8.98 -8.64
CA GLU A 60 -1.94 -9.73 -9.89
C GLU A 60 -1.75 -11.22 -9.68
N GLN A 61 -0.92 -11.59 -8.71
CA GLN A 61 -0.62 -12.98 -8.42
C GLN A 61 -1.51 -13.58 -7.35
N ALA A 62 -2.21 -12.75 -6.61
CA ALA A 62 -3.03 -13.22 -5.50
C ALA A 62 -4.36 -13.73 -6.03
N TYR A 63 -4.77 -14.90 -5.54
CA TYR A 63 -6.09 -15.42 -5.86
C TYR A 63 -7.16 -14.73 -5.04
N SER A 64 -6.83 -14.42 -3.79
CA SER A 64 -7.74 -13.70 -2.91
C SER A 64 -6.92 -12.92 -1.90
N ILE A 65 -7.53 -11.97 -1.27
CA ILE A 65 -6.84 -11.15 -0.29
C ILE A 65 -7.76 -10.92 0.96
#